data_fbb5bf5e5d493e3484c9c10a801e22ce
#
_entry.id   fbb5bf5e5d493e3484c9c10a801e22ce
#
_cell.length_a   1.000
_cell.length_b   1.000
_cell.length_c   1.000
_cell.angle_alpha   90.00
_cell.angle_beta   90.00
_cell.angle_gamma   90.00
#
_symmetry.space_group_name_H-M   'P 1'
#
loop_
_entity.id
_entity.type
_entity.pdbx_description
1 polymer ?
#
loop_
_entity_poly.entity_id
_entity_poly.type
_entity_poly.pdbx_seq_one_letter_code
_entity_poly.pdbx_strand_id
1 'polypeptide(L)'
;MSNAVLKKLSPPGEVRLHHFGFVLNSIQDSAESFSRSLGATWDGNIAFDPIQKVRVTFLKGAHTHDSLIELVEPAGPESPVTRFLKGGGGGLHHLCYEVEDLERHLAFCKSVGTLVIRQPVPAVAFGGRRIAWALTKQKLLVEFLERERAGEDDSTG
;
A
#
# COMPACT_ATOMS: atom_id res chain seq x y z
N MET A 1 4.03 -28.43 -16.00
CA MET A 1 3.35 -27.33 -16.72
C MET A 1 4.29 -26.78 -17.78
N SER A 2 3.80 -26.57 -18.98
CA SER A 2 4.64 -26.01 -20.06
C SER A 2 4.94 -24.50 -19.80
N ASN A 3 6.09 -24.00 -20.26
CA ASN A 3 6.47 -22.59 -20.17
C ASN A 3 5.39 -21.62 -20.73
N ALA A 4 4.54 -22.07 -21.66
CA ALA A 4 3.45 -21.28 -22.23
C ALA A 4 2.30 -21.06 -21.22
N VAL A 5 2.01 -22.04 -20.36
CA VAL A 5 0.98 -21.93 -19.32
C VAL A 5 1.45 -20.99 -18.21
N LEU A 6 2.73 -21.05 -17.83
CA LEU A 6 3.32 -20.16 -16.84
C LEU A 6 3.35 -18.69 -17.33
N LYS A 7 3.68 -18.45 -18.62
CA LYS A 7 3.61 -17.11 -19.23
C LYS A 7 2.19 -16.52 -19.25
N LYS A 8 1.17 -17.34 -19.37
CA LYS A 8 -0.24 -16.92 -19.36
C LYS A 8 -0.75 -16.57 -17.97
N LEU A 9 -0.04 -17.00 -16.91
CA LEU A 9 -0.38 -16.79 -15.50
C LEU A 9 0.52 -15.75 -14.81
N SER A 10 1.41 -15.10 -15.53
CA SER A 10 2.28 -14.06 -14.99
C SER A 10 1.61 -12.68 -15.07
N PRO A 11 1.82 -11.80 -14.07
CA PRO A 11 1.33 -10.44 -14.14
C PRO A 11 1.94 -9.67 -15.32
N PRO A 12 1.24 -8.67 -15.87
CA PRO A 12 1.75 -7.82 -16.93
C PRO A 12 2.72 -6.78 -16.37
N GLY A 13 4.00 -7.00 -16.49
CA GLY A 13 5.04 -6.10 -16.00
C GLY A 13 5.56 -6.47 -14.61
N GLU A 14 6.42 -5.61 -14.10
CA GLU A 14 7.07 -5.79 -12.80
C GLU A 14 6.10 -5.50 -11.66
N VAL A 15 6.16 -6.35 -10.64
CA VAL A 15 5.41 -6.20 -9.38
C VAL A 15 6.43 -6.18 -8.25
N ARG A 16 6.46 -5.08 -7.50
CA ARG A 16 7.49 -4.84 -6.48
C ARG A 16 6.85 -4.56 -5.14
N LEU A 17 7.25 -5.29 -4.09
CA LEU A 17 6.79 -4.99 -2.73
C LEU A 17 7.24 -3.58 -2.34
N HIS A 18 6.29 -2.73 -1.97
CA HIS A 18 6.52 -1.36 -1.57
C HIS A 18 6.50 -1.19 -0.05
N HIS A 19 5.47 -1.67 0.62
CA HIS A 19 5.37 -1.57 2.08
C HIS A 19 4.45 -2.64 2.69
N PHE A 20 4.59 -2.75 4.02
CA PHE A 20 3.68 -3.46 4.90
C PHE A 20 2.81 -2.43 5.62
N GLY A 21 1.50 -2.56 5.55
CA GLY A 21 0.57 -1.68 6.25
C GLY A 21 0.19 -2.22 7.61
N PHE A 22 0.43 -1.44 8.65
CA PHE A 22 0.14 -1.77 10.04
C PHE A 22 -0.85 -0.76 10.62
N VAL A 23 -2.01 -1.22 11.08
CA VAL A 23 -3.04 -0.37 11.68
C VAL A 23 -2.86 -0.31 13.19
N LEU A 24 -2.92 0.89 13.75
CA LEU A 24 -2.78 1.16 15.18
C LEU A 24 -3.70 2.31 15.63
N ASN A 25 -3.83 2.52 16.93
CA ASN A 25 -4.73 3.52 17.49
C ASN A 25 -4.18 4.95 17.35
N SER A 26 -2.88 5.14 17.55
CA SER A 26 -2.23 6.46 17.54
C SER A 26 -0.81 6.35 17.00
N ILE A 27 -0.56 7.00 15.87
CA ILE A 27 0.77 7.11 15.29
C ILE A 27 1.69 7.89 16.23
N GLN A 28 1.19 9.02 16.77
CA GLN A 28 1.98 9.89 17.62
C GLN A 28 2.53 9.17 18.87
N ASP A 29 1.75 8.28 19.46
CA ASP A 29 2.14 7.55 20.67
C ASP A 29 2.99 6.32 20.39
N SER A 30 2.97 5.80 19.17
CA SER A 30 3.51 4.49 18.84
C SER A 30 4.72 4.49 17.91
N ALA A 31 4.82 5.47 16.98
CA ALA A 31 5.77 5.43 15.88
C ALA A 31 7.24 5.37 16.36
N GLU A 32 7.59 6.13 17.39
CA GLU A 32 8.96 6.17 17.89
C GLU A 32 9.38 4.83 18.53
N SER A 33 8.54 4.26 19.39
CA SER A 33 8.83 2.97 20.01
C SER A 33 8.83 1.84 19.01
N PHE A 34 7.92 1.89 18.03
CA PHE A 34 7.81 0.91 16.95
C PHE A 34 9.08 0.94 16.08
N SER A 35 9.52 2.13 15.66
CA SER A 35 10.73 2.29 14.85
C SER A 35 11.99 1.81 15.57
N ARG A 36 12.13 2.11 16.86
CA ARG A 36 13.26 1.63 17.66
C ARG A 36 13.30 0.11 17.75
N SER A 37 12.15 -0.54 17.94
CA SER A 37 12.06 -2.01 18.03
C SER A 37 12.47 -2.71 16.74
N LEU A 38 12.32 -2.05 15.60
CA LEU A 38 12.62 -2.60 14.27
C LEU A 38 13.96 -2.11 13.69
N GLY A 39 14.68 -1.24 14.39
CA GLY A 39 15.87 -0.59 13.84
C GLY A 39 15.56 0.31 12.65
N ALA A 40 14.33 0.80 12.57
CA ALA A 40 13.86 1.70 11.52
C ALA A 40 14.01 3.17 11.93
N THR A 41 13.84 4.07 10.98
CA THR A 41 13.82 5.53 11.21
C THR A 41 12.43 6.09 10.91
N TRP A 42 12.02 7.09 11.68
CA TRP A 42 10.81 7.87 11.49
C TRP A 42 11.15 9.35 11.38
N ASP A 43 10.62 10.02 10.36
CA ASP A 43 10.87 11.45 10.10
C ASP A 43 9.88 12.39 10.80
N GLY A 44 8.91 11.86 11.53
CA GLY A 44 7.89 12.63 12.23
C GLY A 44 6.74 13.14 11.37
N ASN A 45 6.76 12.90 10.06
CA ASN A 45 5.71 13.37 9.15
C ASN A 45 4.50 12.45 9.16
N ILE A 46 3.31 13.02 9.37
CA ILE A 46 2.03 12.30 9.32
C ILE A 46 1.17 12.96 8.25
N ALA A 47 0.78 12.19 7.23
CA ALA A 47 -0.10 12.65 6.17
C ALA A 47 -1.56 12.31 6.51
N PHE A 48 -2.47 13.24 6.23
CA PHE A 48 -3.91 13.01 6.29
C PHE A 48 -4.46 12.77 4.89
N ASP A 49 -5.11 11.63 4.70
CA ASP A 49 -5.80 11.28 3.46
C ASP A 49 -7.33 11.35 3.66
N PRO A 50 -7.99 12.39 3.13
CA PRO A 50 -9.43 12.55 3.27
C PRO A 50 -10.24 11.54 2.42
N ILE A 51 -9.65 11.00 1.36
CA ILE A 51 -10.29 10.01 0.48
C ILE A 51 -10.32 8.66 1.19
N GLN A 52 -9.19 8.27 1.79
CA GLN A 52 -9.06 7.03 2.56
C GLN A 52 -9.57 7.17 3.99
N LYS A 53 -9.76 8.39 4.49
CA LYS A 53 -10.15 8.72 5.87
C LYS A 53 -9.19 8.12 6.91
N VAL A 54 -7.90 8.28 6.66
CA VAL A 54 -6.82 7.79 7.52
C VAL A 54 -5.75 8.85 7.70
N ARG A 55 -4.94 8.70 8.76
CA ARG A 55 -3.62 9.30 8.86
C ARG A 55 -2.59 8.22 8.67
N VAL A 56 -1.51 8.55 7.98
CA VAL A 56 -0.46 7.59 7.67
C VAL A 56 0.91 8.21 7.86
N THR A 57 1.87 7.36 8.20
CA THR A 57 3.29 7.68 8.20
C THR A 57 4.10 6.47 7.78
N PHE A 58 5.37 6.69 7.42
CA PHE A 58 6.24 5.63 6.98
C PHE A 58 7.48 5.51 7.87
N LEU A 59 7.80 4.28 8.25
CA LEU A 59 9.08 3.94 8.85
C LEU A 59 9.98 3.37 7.74
N LYS A 60 11.23 3.83 7.71
CA LYS A 60 12.25 3.41 6.75
C LYS A 60 13.24 2.46 7.41
N GLY A 61 13.54 1.35 6.77
CA GLY A 61 14.60 0.45 7.18
C GLY A 61 15.99 1.06 7.04
N ALA A 62 17.01 0.35 7.54
CA ALA A 62 18.40 0.81 7.51
C ALA A 62 19.00 0.85 6.10
N HIS A 63 18.45 0.07 5.17
CA HIS A 63 18.94 -0.03 3.81
C HIS A 63 17.95 0.62 2.81
N THR A 64 18.50 1.24 1.75
CA THR A 64 17.73 1.94 0.72
C THR A 64 16.77 1.03 -0.07
N HIS A 65 17.01 -0.28 -0.03
CA HIS A 65 16.18 -1.28 -0.72
C HIS A 65 15.18 -1.99 0.21
N ASP A 66 15.17 -1.65 1.50
CA ASP A 66 14.22 -2.21 2.43
C ASP A 66 12.80 -1.72 2.09
N SER A 67 11.83 -2.63 2.21
CA SER A 67 10.42 -2.25 2.11
C SER A 67 10.06 -1.34 3.29
N LEU A 68 9.19 -0.38 3.02
CA LEU A 68 8.70 0.53 4.04
C LEU A 68 7.71 -0.17 4.97
N ILE A 69 7.52 0.38 6.16
CA ILE A 69 6.40 0.05 7.03
C ILE A 69 5.51 1.28 7.10
N GLU A 70 4.27 1.13 6.66
CA GLU A 70 3.25 2.14 6.80
C GLU A 70 2.51 1.95 8.11
N LEU A 71 2.45 2.98 8.93
CA LEU A 71 1.57 3.02 10.09
C LEU A 71 0.30 3.77 9.72
N VAL A 72 -0.85 3.17 9.99
CA VAL A 72 -2.16 3.68 9.61
C VAL A 72 -3.01 3.88 10.85
N GLU A 73 -3.52 5.10 11.02
CA GLU A 73 -4.42 5.49 12.10
C GLU A 73 -5.76 5.93 11.50
N PRO A 74 -6.92 5.52 12.06
CA PRO A 74 -8.21 6.01 11.58
C PRO A 74 -8.35 7.51 11.82
N ALA A 75 -8.83 8.25 10.83
CA ALA A 75 -9.10 9.68 10.92
C ALA A 75 -10.59 9.96 11.30
N GLY A 76 -11.13 9.14 12.14
CA GLY A 76 -12.51 9.28 12.63
C GLY A 76 -13.31 7.95 12.56
N PRO A 77 -14.55 7.95 13.05
CA PRO A 77 -15.37 6.73 13.15
C PRO A 77 -15.73 6.13 11.79
N GLU A 78 -15.78 6.96 10.74
CA GLU A 78 -16.10 6.56 9.36
C GLU A 78 -14.89 5.98 8.60
N SER A 79 -13.74 5.88 9.25
CA SER A 79 -12.55 5.28 8.64
C SER A 79 -12.75 3.78 8.40
N PRO A 80 -12.36 3.25 7.23
CA PRO A 80 -12.49 1.82 6.92
C PRO A 80 -11.66 0.95 7.87
N VAL A 81 -10.58 1.48 8.46
CA VAL A 81 -9.72 0.73 9.39
C VAL A 81 -10.24 0.71 10.84
N THR A 82 -11.27 1.50 11.16
CA THR A 82 -11.88 1.52 12.50
C THR A 82 -12.44 0.15 12.90
N ARG A 83 -13.07 -0.56 11.95
CA ARG A 83 -13.58 -1.91 12.21
C ARG A 83 -12.45 -2.90 12.50
N PHE A 84 -11.34 -2.79 11.78
CA PHE A 84 -10.17 -3.63 11.98
C PHE A 84 -9.59 -3.43 13.38
N LEU A 85 -9.45 -2.19 13.85
CA LEU A 85 -9.02 -1.88 15.21
C LEU A 85 -9.95 -2.47 16.27
N LYS A 86 -11.25 -2.29 16.12
CA LYS A 86 -12.25 -2.82 17.07
C LYS A 86 -12.26 -4.34 17.16
N GLY A 87 -11.92 -5.02 16.07
CA GLY A 87 -11.93 -6.48 15.99
C GLY A 87 -10.72 -7.17 16.63
N GLY A 88 -9.58 -6.49 16.76
CA GLY A 88 -8.34 -7.14 17.23
C GLY A 88 -7.29 -6.20 17.83
N GLY A 89 -7.62 -4.92 18.02
CA GLY A 89 -6.68 -3.95 18.59
C GLY A 89 -5.62 -3.42 17.63
N GLY A 90 -5.74 -3.71 16.36
CA GLY A 90 -4.78 -3.34 15.31
C GLY A 90 -3.88 -4.50 14.89
N GLY A 91 -2.82 -4.19 14.16
CA GLY A 91 -1.85 -5.15 13.66
C GLY A 91 -1.59 -5.05 12.17
N LEU A 92 -0.94 -6.08 11.60
CA LEU A 92 -0.68 -6.18 10.18
C LEU A 92 -2.00 -6.24 9.41
N HIS A 93 -2.16 -5.32 8.46
CA HIS A 93 -3.43 -5.11 7.76
C HIS A 93 -3.36 -5.46 6.27
N HIS A 94 -2.31 -5.03 5.59
CA HIS A 94 -2.15 -5.25 4.15
C HIS A 94 -0.69 -5.28 3.72
N LEU A 95 -0.49 -5.78 2.50
CA LEU A 95 0.74 -5.60 1.73
C LEU A 95 0.46 -4.65 0.58
N CYS A 96 1.39 -3.74 0.30
CA CYS A 96 1.32 -2.89 -0.88
C CYS A 96 2.37 -3.30 -1.91
N TYR A 97 1.94 -3.46 -3.15
CA TYR A 97 2.80 -3.71 -4.29
C TYR A 97 2.71 -2.57 -5.29
N GLU A 98 3.86 -2.06 -5.70
CA GLU A 98 3.97 -1.12 -6.81
C GLU A 98 3.91 -1.86 -8.14
N VAL A 99 3.11 -1.37 -9.09
CA VAL A 99 2.91 -1.97 -10.41
C VAL A 99 3.05 -0.92 -11.51
N GLU A 100 3.52 -1.33 -12.70
CA GLU A 100 3.77 -0.41 -13.81
C GLU A 100 2.49 0.17 -14.40
N ASP A 101 1.48 -0.67 -14.58
CA ASP A 101 0.20 -0.32 -15.18
C ASP A 101 -0.92 -0.89 -14.31
N LEU A 102 -1.56 0.00 -13.56
CA LEU A 102 -2.54 -0.38 -12.55
C LEU A 102 -3.78 -1.05 -13.18
N GLU A 103 -4.30 -0.53 -14.30
CA GLU A 103 -5.48 -1.09 -14.96
C GLU A 103 -5.20 -2.49 -15.52
N ARG A 104 -4.08 -2.68 -16.19
CA ARG A 104 -3.68 -4.00 -16.72
C ARG A 104 -3.44 -4.99 -15.60
N HIS A 105 -2.83 -4.55 -14.51
CA HIS A 105 -2.59 -5.40 -13.34
C HIS A 105 -3.92 -5.84 -12.68
N LEU A 106 -4.87 -4.93 -12.52
CA LEU A 106 -6.18 -5.25 -11.95
C LEU A 106 -6.99 -6.19 -12.86
N ALA A 107 -6.90 -6.02 -14.18
CA ALA A 107 -7.51 -6.96 -15.13
C ALA A 107 -6.91 -8.37 -15.01
N PHE A 108 -5.59 -8.46 -14.87
CA PHE A 108 -4.90 -9.72 -14.58
C PHE A 108 -5.37 -10.34 -13.26
N CYS A 109 -5.43 -9.57 -12.17
CA CYS A 109 -5.92 -10.02 -10.87
C CYS A 109 -7.31 -10.66 -10.96
N LYS A 110 -8.24 -10.01 -11.67
CA LYS A 110 -9.59 -10.56 -11.92
C LYS A 110 -9.53 -11.89 -12.68
N SER A 111 -8.65 -12.01 -13.67
CA SER A 111 -8.52 -13.23 -14.48
C SER A 111 -8.02 -14.45 -13.69
N VAL A 112 -7.29 -14.22 -12.60
CA VAL A 112 -6.80 -15.28 -11.68
C VAL A 112 -7.64 -15.42 -10.41
N GLY A 113 -8.78 -14.71 -10.33
CA GLY A 113 -9.77 -14.83 -9.26
C GLY A 113 -9.49 -13.99 -8.02
N THR A 114 -8.66 -12.97 -8.13
CA THR A 114 -8.51 -11.93 -7.09
C THR A 114 -9.65 -10.92 -7.22
N LEU A 115 -10.31 -10.62 -6.12
CA LEU A 115 -11.43 -9.68 -6.08
C LEU A 115 -10.90 -8.24 -5.93
N VAL A 116 -11.15 -7.41 -6.92
CA VAL A 116 -10.90 -5.96 -6.81
C VAL A 116 -12.04 -5.34 -6.00
N ILE A 117 -11.73 -4.86 -4.79
CA ILE A 117 -12.72 -4.32 -3.84
C ILE A 117 -12.81 -2.80 -3.89
N ARG A 118 -11.78 -2.12 -4.41
CA ARG A 118 -11.79 -0.68 -4.66
C ARG A 118 -11.04 -0.35 -5.94
N GLN A 119 -11.69 0.43 -6.79
CA GLN A 119 -11.10 0.91 -8.05
C GLN A 119 -10.02 1.98 -7.78
N PRO A 120 -9.14 2.26 -8.76
CA PRO A 120 -8.09 3.25 -8.61
C PRO A 120 -8.58 4.62 -8.16
N VAL A 121 -7.97 5.13 -7.09
CA VAL A 121 -8.20 6.49 -6.56
C VAL A 121 -6.85 7.10 -6.16
N PRO A 122 -6.69 8.44 -6.25
CA PRO A 122 -5.48 9.11 -5.77
C PRO A 122 -5.26 8.88 -4.28
N ALA A 123 -4.00 8.80 -3.86
CA ALA A 123 -3.60 8.70 -2.46
C ALA A 123 -2.64 9.83 -2.09
N VAL A 124 -2.94 10.56 -1.05
CA VAL A 124 -2.17 11.73 -0.59
C VAL A 124 -0.76 11.32 -0.17
N ALA A 125 -0.62 10.21 0.53
CA ALA A 125 0.67 9.70 1.00
C ALA A 125 1.68 9.40 -0.12
N PHE A 126 1.20 9.26 -1.35
CA PHE A 126 2.02 8.93 -2.53
C PHE A 126 2.04 10.06 -3.57
N GLY A 127 1.83 11.31 -3.16
CA GLY A 127 1.86 12.46 -4.07
C GLY A 127 0.77 12.44 -5.14
N GLY A 128 -0.36 11.81 -4.86
CA GLY A 128 -1.49 11.67 -5.79
C GLY A 128 -1.39 10.48 -6.74
N ARG A 129 -0.35 9.64 -6.66
CA ARG A 129 -0.35 8.35 -7.36
C ARG A 129 -1.55 7.53 -6.94
N ARG A 130 -2.14 6.80 -7.90
CA ARG A 130 -3.36 6.05 -7.64
C ARG A 130 -3.07 4.73 -6.94
N ILE A 131 -4.00 4.37 -6.07
CA ILE A 131 -4.04 3.07 -5.42
C ILE A 131 -5.35 2.36 -5.72
N ALA A 132 -5.31 1.04 -5.68
CA ALA A 132 -6.48 0.17 -5.74
C ALA A 132 -6.37 -0.92 -4.68
N TRP A 133 -7.50 -1.45 -4.25
CA TRP A 133 -7.54 -2.50 -3.24
C TRP A 133 -8.11 -3.78 -3.81
N ALA A 134 -7.48 -4.89 -3.45
CA ALA A 134 -7.90 -6.22 -3.85
C ALA A 134 -7.82 -7.20 -2.69
N LEU A 135 -8.62 -8.26 -2.78
CA LEU A 135 -8.65 -9.36 -1.83
C LEU A 135 -8.36 -10.65 -2.57
N THR A 136 -7.29 -11.34 -2.19
CA THR A 136 -6.94 -12.64 -2.77
C THR A 136 -7.92 -13.74 -2.30
N LYS A 137 -7.93 -14.89 -2.99
CA LYS A 137 -8.70 -16.06 -2.57
C LYS A 137 -8.36 -16.52 -1.14
N GLN A 138 -7.11 -16.30 -0.72
CA GLN A 138 -6.63 -16.62 0.63
C GLN A 138 -6.94 -15.55 1.66
N LYS A 139 -7.75 -14.54 1.27
CA LYS A 139 -8.16 -13.40 2.11
C LYS A 139 -7.00 -12.46 2.51
N LEU A 140 -5.93 -12.41 1.73
CA LEU A 140 -4.90 -11.39 1.87
C LEU A 140 -5.42 -10.08 1.26
N LEU A 141 -5.45 -9.02 2.05
CA LEU A 141 -5.74 -7.68 1.57
C LEU A 141 -4.48 -7.10 0.93
N VAL A 142 -4.59 -6.67 -0.31
CA VAL A 142 -3.48 -6.12 -1.09
C VAL A 142 -3.86 -4.73 -1.60
N GLU A 143 -2.95 -3.78 -1.38
CA GLU A 143 -2.96 -2.49 -2.04
C GLU A 143 -2.06 -2.55 -3.29
N PHE A 144 -2.53 -2.07 -4.42
CA PHE A 144 -1.70 -1.88 -5.61
C PHE A 144 -1.49 -0.38 -5.81
N LEU A 145 -0.23 0.03 -5.84
CA LEU A 145 0.21 1.40 -6.04
C LEU A 145 0.71 1.57 -7.47
N GLU A 146 0.19 2.56 -8.17
CA GLU A 146 0.68 2.93 -9.49
C GLU A 146 2.13 3.42 -9.41
N ARG A 147 3.01 2.89 -10.28
CA ARG A 147 4.40 3.34 -10.36
C ARG A 147 4.44 4.81 -10.76
N GLU A 148 5.39 5.53 -10.20
CA GLU A 148 5.70 6.87 -10.64
C GLU A 148 6.14 6.83 -12.11
N ARG A 149 5.46 7.60 -12.97
CA ARG A 149 5.90 7.75 -14.36
C ARG A 149 7.22 8.49 -14.33
N ALA A 150 8.24 7.95 -14.99
CA ALA A 150 9.48 8.67 -15.23
C ALA A 150 9.09 10.02 -15.85
N GLY A 151 9.53 11.13 -15.23
CA GLY A 151 9.07 12.46 -15.58
C GLY A 151 9.13 12.70 -17.08
N GLU A 152 8.05 13.23 -17.64
CA GLU A 152 8.16 14.05 -18.82
C GLU A 152 9.03 15.22 -18.39
N ASP A 153 10.29 15.17 -18.79
CA ASP A 153 11.26 16.23 -18.64
C ASP A 153 10.63 17.47 -19.26
N ASP A 154 10.26 18.44 -18.43
CA ASP A 154 9.70 19.71 -18.87
C ASP A 154 10.84 20.53 -19.53
N SER A 155 11.31 20.00 -20.66
CA SER A 155 12.25 20.67 -21.55
C SER A 155 11.45 21.45 -22.61
N THR A 156 10.77 22.50 -22.17
CA THR A 156 10.34 23.56 -23.09
C THR A 156 10.57 24.94 -22.46
N GLY A 157 11.60 25.59 -22.99
CA GLY A 157 11.68 27.03 -22.98
C GLY A 157 12.96 27.60 -22.51
#